data_44c1f7541e1eba09d383f791a9d63997
#
_entry.id   44c1f7541e1eba09d383f791a9d63997
#
_cell.length_a   1.000
_cell.length_b   1.000
_cell.length_c   1.000
_cell.angle_alpha   90.00
_cell.angle_beta   90.00
_cell.angle_gamma   90.00
#
_symmetry.space_group_name_H-M   'P 1'
#
loop_
_entity.id
_entity.type
_entity.pdbx_description
1 polymer ?
#
loop_
_entity_poly.entity_id
_entity_poly.type
_entity_poly.pdbx_seq_one_letter_code
_entity_poly.pdbx_strand_id
1 'polypeptide(L)'
;MVSTEIRVRYAETDAMGIAHHTAYLVWFEVGRTEYTRAMGLPYRQVEQSGTRLVVVEVSCRYHQPARYDEVLVVQTTVRVLTRATVTFAYEVRRQDDQTLLVEGSTVHAATDSGGHVKRIPEVVAASLTGTGRKTKG
;
A
#
# COMPACT_ATOMS: atom_id res chain seq x y z
N MET A 1 2.32 2.51 -11.17
CA MET A 1 2.78 1.43 -10.28
C MET A 1 4.10 1.79 -9.66
N VAL A 2 4.25 1.55 -8.37
CA VAL A 2 5.48 1.80 -7.64
C VAL A 2 5.96 0.48 -7.04
N SER A 3 7.25 0.18 -7.20
CA SER A 3 7.87 -1.04 -6.66
C SER A 3 8.73 -0.68 -5.47
N THR A 4 8.58 -1.42 -4.39
CA THR A 4 9.33 -1.21 -3.16
C THR A 4 9.95 -2.52 -2.72
N GLU A 5 11.24 -2.48 -2.42
CA GLU A 5 11.98 -3.66 -1.97
C GLU A 5 11.89 -3.79 -0.46
N ILE A 6 11.65 -5.00 0.02
CA ILE A 6 11.66 -5.29 1.46
C ILE A 6 12.42 -6.59 1.68
N ARG A 7 12.91 -6.78 2.90
CA ARG A 7 13.54 -8.04 3.32
C ARG A 7 12.73 -8.63 4.45
N VAL A 8 12.43 -9.93 4.37
CA VAL A 8 11.66 -10.61 5.41
C VAL A 8 12.52 -10.69 6.69
N ARG A 9 11.99 -10.13 7.78
CA ARG A 9 12.69 -10.12 9.07
C ARG A 9 12.34 -11.37 9.88
N TYR A 10 13.25 -11.78 10.74
CA TYR A 10 13.03 -12.93 11.60
C TYR A 10 11.74 -12.77 12.42
N ALA A 11 11.49 -11.57 12.94
CA ALA A 11 10.30 -11.27 13.74
C ALA A 11 8.99 -11.47 12.96
N GLU A 12 9.05 -11.54 11.64
CA GLU A 12 7.86 -11.72 10.79
C GLU A 12 7.58 -13.19 10.48
N THR A 13 8.43 -14.09 10.95
CA THR A 13 8.31 -15.52 10.65
C THR A 13 7.77 -16.31 11.84
N ASP A 14 7.24 -17.49 11.55
CA ASP A 14 6.74 -18.43 12.54
C ASP A 14 7.75 -19.56 12.77
N ALA A 15 7.34 -20.57 13.55
CA ALA A 15 8.20 -21.71 13.87
C ALA A 15 8.60 -22.53 12.63
N MET A 16 7.87 -22.41 11.53
CA MET A 16 8.20 -23.10 10.28
C MET A 16 9.13 -22.31 9.39
N GLY A 17 9.53 -21.11 9.80
CA GLY A 17 10.43 -20.26 9.02
C GLY A 17 9.76 -19.50 7.88
N ILE A 18 8.44 -19.50 7.84
CA ILE A 18 7.69 -18.75 6.83
C ILE A 18 7.00 -17.56 7.49
N ALA A 19 6.75 -16.53 6.68
CA ALA A 19 6.13 -15.31 7.18
C ALA A 19 4.72 -15.57 7.69
N HIS A 20 4.39 -14.94 8.83
CA HIS A 20 3.01 -14.93 9.31
C HIS A 20 2.11 -14.29 8.26
N HIS A 21 0.87 -14.77 8.15
CA HIS A 21 -0.08 -14.19 7.20
C HIS A 21 -0.32 -12.69 7.45
N THR A 22 -0.18 -12.23 8.69
CA THR A 22 -0.36 -10.81 9.02
C THR A 22 0.79 -9.93 8.56
N ALA A 23 1.99 -10.50 8.34
CA ALA A 23 3.14 -9.73 7.89
C ALA A 23 2.89 -9.07 6.53
N TYR A 24 2.11 -9.73 5.66
CA TYR A 24 1.82 -9.19 4.34
C TYR A 24 1.04 -7.88 4.40
N LEU A 25 0.19 -7.72 5.42
CA LEU A 25 -0.57 -6.48 5.61
C LEU A 25 0.35 -5.31 5.97
N VAL A 26 1.39 -5.58 6.74
CA VAL A 26 2.42 -4.58 7.05
C VAL A 26 3.19 -4.22 5.78
N TRP A 27 3.50 -5.20 4.93
CA TRP A 27 4.20 -4.94 3.67
C TRP A 27 3.33 -4.14 2.71
N PHE A 28 2.02 -4.37 2.70
CA PHE A 28 1.10 -3.52 1.93
C PHE A 28 1.17 -2.07 2.42
N GLU A 29 1.26 -1.88 3.73
CA GLU A 29 1.39 -0.53 4.29
C GLU A 29 2.69 0.13 3.83
N VAL A 30 3.80 -0.62 3.84
CA VAL A 30 5.07 -0.11 3.31
C VAL A 30 4.91 0.27 1.84
N GLY A 31 4.27 -0.58 1.05
CA GLY A 31 4.06 -0.35 -0.37
C GLY A 31 3.27 0.92 -0.65
N ARG A 32 2.15 1.11 0.05
CA ARG A 32 1.33 2.31 -0.20
C ARG A 32 1.97 3.58 0.34
N THR A 33 2.76 3.48 1.41
CA THR A 33 3.50 4.62 1.93
C THR A 33 4.53 5.09 0.89
N GLU A 34 5.25 4.15 0.28
CA GLU A 34 6.22 4.50 -0.76
C GLU A 34 5.51 4.96 -2.04
N TYR A 35 4.33 4.42 -2.32
CA TYR A 35 3.54 4.88 -3.46
C TYR A 35 3.19 6.36 -3.33
N THR A 36 2.65 6.77 -2.18
CA THR A 36 2.28 8.18 -1.98
C THR A 36 3.51 9.07 -1.98
N ARG A 37 4.62 8.60 -1.42
CA ARG A 37 5.88 9.35 -1.44
C ARG A 37 6.37 9.54 -2.88
N ALA A 38 6.33 8.50 -3.70
CA ALA A 38 6.74 8.57 -5.09
C ALA A 38 5.85 9.50 -5.90
N MET A 39 4.58 9.62 -5.52
CA MET A 39 3.65 10.54 -6.18
C MET A 39 3.80 11.98 -5.68
N GLY A 40 4.77 12.25 -4.83
CA GLY A 40 5.03 13.59 -4.32
C GLY A 40 4.13 14.01 -3.18
N LEU A 41 3.45 13.07 -2.54
CA LEU A 41 2.52 13.35 -1.45
C LEU A 41 2.76 12.37 -0.30
N PRO A 42 3.79 12.60 0.55
CA PRO A 42 4.01 11.76 1.71
C PRO A 42 2.76 11.69 2.58
N TYR A 43 2.48 10.53 3.12
CA TYR A 43 1.25 10.31 3.89
C TYR A 43 1.12 11.31 5.05
N ARG A 44 2.24 11.71 5.65
CA ARG A 44 2.24 12.71 6.70
C ARG A 44 1.59 14.02 6.26
N GLN A 45 1.82 14.42 4.99
CA GLN A 45 1.20 15.64 4.45
C GLN A 45 -0.30 15.47 4.26
N VAL A 46 -0.74 14.25 3.88
CA VAL A 46 -2.16 13.94 3.78
C VAL A 46 -2.82 14.16 5.15
N GLU A 47 -2.23 13.63 6.20
CA GLU A 47 -2.75 13.79 7.54
C GLU A 47 -2.73 15.23 8.01
N GLN A 48 -1.68 15.99 7.67
CA GLN A 48 -1.57 17.40 8.03
C GLN A 48 -2.66 18.24 7.36
N SER A 49 -3.18 17.80 6.24
CA SER A 49 -4.29 18.48 5.56
C SER A 49 -5.64 18.26 6.25
N GLY A 50 -5.66 17.46 7.32
CA GLY A 50 -6.88 17.13 8.03
C GLY A 50 -7.61 15.92 7.45
N THR A 51 -6.97 15.18 6.56
CA THR A 51 -7.55 14.01 5.93
C THR A 51 -6.84 12.75 6.42
N ARG A 52 -7.61 11.75 6.80
CA ARG A 52 -7.10 10.42 7.14
C ARG A 52 -7.65 9.41 6.14
N LEU A 53 -6.81 8.50 5.71
CA LEU A 53 -7.22 7.40 4.83
C LEU A 53 -7.29 6.13 5.69
N VAL A 54 -8.48 5.83 6.17
CA VAL A 54 -8.72 4.75 7.12
C VAL A 54 -9.02 3.45 6.37
N VAL A 55 -8.32 2.37 6.72
CA VAL A 55 -8.58 1.06 6.10
C VAL A 55 -9.96 0.57 6.50
N VAL A 56 -10.80 0.30 5.51
CA VAL A 56 -12.16 -0.21 5.74
C VAL A 56 -12.34 -1.62 5.19
N GLU A 57 -11.44 -2.07 4.33
CA GLU A 57 -11.52 -3.42 3.77
C GLU A 57 -10.14 -3.89 3.36
N VAL A 58 -9.85 -5.15 3.62
CA VAL A 58 -8.59 -5.79 3.21
C VAL A 58 -8.94 -7.09 2.50
N SER A 59 -8.29 -7.33 1.36
CA SER A 59 -8.36 -8.60 0.64
C SER A 59 -6.94 -9.10 0.45
N CYS A 60 -6.74 -10.39 0.65
CA CYS A 60 -5.40 -10.96 0.55
C CYS A 60 -5.52 -12.42 0.10
N ARG A 61 -4.80 -12.77 -0.97
CA ARG A 61 -4.75 -14.14 -1.49
C ARG A 61 -3.31 -14.61 -1.45
N TYR A 62 -3.09 -15.72 -0.75
CA TYR A 62 -1.76 -16.28 -0.54
C TYR A 62 -1.52 -17.39 -1.55
N HIS A 63 -0.42 -17.28 -2.31
CA HIS A 63 -0.05 -18.26 -3.34
C HIS A 63 1.13 -19.10 -2.90
N GLN A 64 2.20 -18.46 -2.43
CA GLN A 64 3.43 -19.11 -1.98
C GLN A 64 3.93 -18.39 -0.73
N PRO A 65 4.55 -19.11 0.20
CA PRO A 65 5.04 -18.46 1.43
C PRO A 65 6.33 -17.69 1.18
N ALA A 66 6.48 -16.56 1.86
CA ALA A 66 7.75 -15.86 1.97
C ALA A 66 8.52 -16.46 3.14
N ARG A 67 9.84 -16.50 3.02
CA ARG A 67 10.72 -17.09 4.05
C ARG A 67 11.66 -16.06 4.61
N TYR A 68 12.20 -16.35 5.78
CA TYR A 68 13.14 -15.49 6.44
C TYR A 68 14.28 -15.06 5.50
N ASP A 69 14.62 -13.80 5.57
CA ASP A 69 15.74 -13.17 4.86
C ASP A 69 15.60 -13.07 3.34
N GLU A 70 14.48 -13.53 2.78
CA GLU A 70 14.23 -13.32 1.36
C GLU A 70 13.99 -11.85 1.07
N VAL A 71 14.43 -11.41 -0.12
CA VAL A 71 14.14 -10.07 -0.62
C VAL A 71 12.90 -10.15 -1.50
N LEU A 72 11.94 -9.30 -1.18
CA LEU A 72 10.66 -9.25 -1.88
C LEU A 72 10.47 -7.89 -2.53
N VAL A 73 9.66 -7.85 -3.57
CA VAL A 73 9.25 -6.62 -4.22
C VAL A 73 7.76 -6.46 -4.04
N VAL A 74 7.34 -5.37 -3.42
CA VAL A 74 5.93 -5.01 -3.28
C VAL A 74 5.61 -4.02 -4.39
N GLN A 75 4.72 -4.43 -5.29
CA GLN A 75 4.26 -3.58 -6.38
C GLN A 75 2.89 -3.02 -6.00
N THR A 76 2.78 -1.70 -5.97
CA THR A 76 1.58 -1.01 -5.52
C THR A 76 1.03 -0.13 -6.63
N THR A 77 -0.27 -0.17 -6.80
CA THR A 77 -0.96 0.73 -7.74
C THR A 77 -2.29 1.18 -7.12
N VAL A 78 -2.80 2.31 -7.57
CA VAL A 78 -4.17 2.74 -7.24
C VAL A 78 -5.07 2.15 -8.30
N ARG A 79 -5.99 1.27 -7.89
CA ARG A 79 -6.89 0.58 -8.81
C ARG A 79 -8.21 1.31 -8.98
N VAL A 80 -8.75 1.84 -7.88
CA VAL A 80 -10.04 2.54 -7.90
C VAL A 80 -9.92 3.78 -7.04
N LEU A 81 -10.40 4.89 -7.56
CA LEU A 81 -10.48 6.13 -6.81
C LEU A 81 -11.87 6.69 -6.97
N THR A 82 -12.58 6.82 -5.86
CA THR A 82 -13.92 7.42 -5.87
C THR A 82 -13.85 8.75 -5.12
N ARG A 83 -14.99 9.37 -4.95
CA ARG A 83 -15.09 10.66 -4.28
C ARG A 83 -14.55 10.63 -2.85
N ALA A 84 -14.76 9.52 -2.14
CA ALA A 84 -14.41 9.40 -0.72
C ALA A 84 -13.56 8.17 -0.40
N THR A 85 -13.24 7.34 -1.38
CA THR A 85 -12.47 6.12 -1.14
C THR A 85 -11.35 5.96 -2.15
N VAL A 86 -10.30 5.24 -1.74
CA VAL A 86 -9.23 4.84 -2.65
C VAL A 86 -8.93 3.37 -2.40
N THR A 87 -8.74 2.62 -3.47
CA THR A 87 -8.36 1.21 -3.41
C THR A 87 -6.94 1.06 -3.95
N PHE A 88 -6.05 0.59 -3.10
CA PHE A 88 -4.70 0.19 -3.51
C PHE A 88 -4.70 -1.29 -3.82
N ALA A 89 -4.01 -1.67 -4.88
CA ALA A 89 -3.79 -3.06 -5.22
C ALA A 89 -2.31 -3.38 -5.11
N TYR A 90 -2.00 -4.57 -4.62
CA TYR A 90 -0.63 -4.98 -4.32
C TYR A 90 -0.35 -6.35 -4.91
N GLU A 91 0.90 -6.51 -5.40
CA GLU A 91 1.47 -7.81 -5.69
C GLU A 91 2.81 -7.88 -4.97
N VAL A 92 3.03 -8.97 -4.25
CA VAL A 92 4.30 -9.23 -3.57
C VAL A 92 4.98 -10.39 -4.28
N ARG A 93 6.16 -10.13 -4.82
CA ARG A 93 6.92 -11.14 -5.57
C ARG A 93 8.28 -11.35 -4.93
N ARG A 94 8.78 -12.57 -5.02
CA ARG A 94 10.16 -12.85 -4.64
C ARG A 94 11.08 -12.22 -5.69
N GLN A 95 12.07 -11.47 -5.26
CA GLN A 95 12.93 -10.75 -6.18
C GLN A 95 13.71 -11.70 -7.11
N ASP A 96 14.23 -12.80 -6.55
CA ASP A 96 15.11 -13.69 -7.29
C ASP A 96 14.46 -14.31 -8.52
N ASP A 97 13.26 -14.84 -8.38
CA ASP A 97 12.61 -15.62 -9.43
C ASP A 97 11.28 -15.02 -9.88
N GLN A 98 10.89 -13.88 -9.34
CA GLN A 98 9.63 -13.17 -9.65
C GLN A 98 8.38 -13.99 -9.32
N THR A 99 8.50 -14.99 -8.49
CA THR A 99 7.34 -15.78 -8.06
C THR A 99 6.34 -14.90 -7.34
N LEU A 100 5.09 -14.96 -7.74
CA LEU A 100 4.02 -14.25 -7.05
C LEU A 100 3.72 -14.94 -5.74
N LEU A 101 3.96 -14.26 -4.63
CA LEU A 101 3.74 -14.81 -3.29
C LEU A 101 2.35 -14.50 -2.78
N VAL A 102 1.93 -13.26 -2.94
CA VAL A 102 0.62 -12.81 -2.48
C VAL A 102 0.12 -11.68 -3.36
N GLU A 103 -1.18 -11.59 -3.51
CA GLU A 103 -1.82 -10.43 -4.12
C GLU A 103 -2.96 -9.99 -3.22
N GLY A 104 -3.26 -8.71 -3.25
CA GLY A 104 -4.30 -8.20 -2.39
C GLY A 104 -4.67 -6.76 -2.68
N SER A 105 -5.54 -6.24 -1.85
CA SER A 105 -5.99 -4.86 -1.97
C SER A 105 -6.42 -4.33 -0.61
N THR A 106 -6.36 -3.01 -0.47
CA THR A 106 -6.91 -2.32 0.69
C THR A 106 -7.77 -1.18 0.21
N VAL A 107 -8.95 -1.06 0.79
CA VAL A 107 -9.87 0.05 0.52
C VAL A 107 -9.78 1.00 1.70
N HIS A 108 -9.59 2.28 1.41
CA HIS A 108 -9.46 3.32 2.43
C HIS A 108 -10.55 4.36 2.23
N ALA A 109 -11.22 4.72 3.32
CA ALA A 109 -12.17 5.82 3.30
C ALA A 109 -11.49 7.09 3.81
N ALA A 110 -11.75 8.21 3.15
CA ALA A 110 -11.24 9.50 3.61
C ALA A 110 -12.12 9.99 4.76
N THR A 111 -11.50 10.37 5.86
CA THR A 111 -12.22 10.93 7.02
C THR A 111 -11.52 12.17 7.51
N ASP A 112 -12.24 12.96 8.32
CA ASP A 112 -11.63 14.04 9.10
C ASP A 112 -11.07 13.45 10.41
N SER A 113 -10.53 14.30 11.27
CA SER A 113 -9.94 13.86 12.54
C SER A 113 -10.97 13.30 13.51
N GLY A 114 -12.24 13.60 13.30
CA GLY A 114 -13.34 13.07 14.11
C GLY A 114 -13.91 11.76 13.59
N GLY A 115 -13.36 11.23 12.50
CA GLY A 115 -13.81 9.97 11.93
C GLY A 115 -14.98 10.11 10.97
N HIS A 116 -15.36 11.30 10.58
CA HIS A 116 -16.47 11.52 9.66
C HIS A 116 -15.98 11.40 8.23
N VAL A 117 -16.71 10.68 7.39
CA VAL A 117 -16.37 10.51 5.98
C VAL A 117 -16.39 11.88 5.30
N LYS A 118 -15.39 12.13 4.46
CA LYS A 118 -15.28 13.36 3.71
C LYS A 118 -14.80 13.07 2.30
N ARG A 119 -14.97 14.05 1.43
CA ARG A 119 -14.44 13.96 0.08
C ARG A 119 -12.91 14.00 0.13
N ILE A 120 -12.26 13.20 -0.71
CA ILE A 120 -10.80 13.26 -0.87
C ILE A 120 -10.46 14.61 -1.49
N PRO A 121 -9.56 15.40 -0.87
CA PRO A 121 -9.16 16.69 -1.45
C PRO A 121 -8.59 16.50 -2.85
N GLU A 122 -8.86 17.46 -3.74
CA GLU A 122 -8.42 17.37 -5.14
C GLU A 122 -6.92 17.17 -5.29
N VAL A 123 -6.13 17.85 -4.46
CA VAL A 123 -4.67 17.73 -4.52
C VAL A 123 -4.23 16.32 -4.16
N VAL A 124 -4.91 15.68 -3.23
CA VAL A 124 -4.62 14.31 -2.82
C VAL A 124 -5.04 13.36 -3.95
N ALA A 125 -6.24 13.53 -4.49
CA ALA A 125 -6.73 12.68 -5.58
C ALA A 125 -5.82 12.78 -6.81
N ALA A 126 -5.40 13.98 -7.16
CA ALA A 126 -4.50 14.19 -8.30
C ALA A 126 -3.16 13.49 -8.10
N SER A 127 -2.62 13.56 -6.89
CA SER A 127 -1.37 12.88 -6.57
C SER A 127 -1.51 11.36 -6.62
N LEU A 128 -2.61 10.83 -6.08
CA LEU A 128 -2.84 9.39 -6.07
C LEU A 128 -2.93 8.82 -7.49
N THR A 129 -3.48 9.57 -8.43
CA THR A 129 -3.59 9.12 -9.82
C THR A 129 -2.38 9.52 -10.67
N GLY A 130 -1.46 10.30 -10.11
CA GLY A 130 -0.31 10.80 -10.84
C GLY A 130 -0.61 12.01 -11.71
N THR A 131 -1.86 12.47 -11.76
CA THR A 131 -2.27 13.60 -12.60
C THR A 131 -1.55 14.88 -12.19
N GLY A 132 -1.45 15.13 -10.89
CA GLY A 132 -0.77 16.31 -10.38
C GLY A 132 0.71 16.36 -10.75
N ARG A 133 1.36 15.22 -10.86
CA ARG A 133 2.76 15.13 -11.26
C ARG A 133 2.94 15.46 -12.72
N LYS A 134 2.00 15.00 -13.58
CA LYS A 134 2.06 15.24 -15.02
C LYS A 134 1.98 16.72 -15.35
N THR A 135 1.20 17.47 -14.60
CA THR A 135 1.03 18.89 -14.86
C THR A 135 2.27 19.71 -14.53
N LYS A 136 3.20 19.14 -13.75
CA LYS A 136 4.45 19.80 -13.39
C LYS A 136 5.58 19.48 -14.35
N GLY A 137 5.38 18.48 -15.16
CA GLY A 137 6.37 18.02 -16.11
C GLY A 137 6.54 18.92 -17.27
#